data_6784d7ee16393850318914a580888b1b
#
_entry.id   6784d7ee16393850318914a580888b1b
#
_cell.length_a   1.000
_cell.length_b   1.000
_cell.length_c   1.000
_cell.angle_alpha   90.00
_cell.angle_beta   90.00
_cell.angle_gamma   90.00
#
_symmetry.space_group_name_H-M   'P 1'
#
loop_
_entity.id
_entity.type
_entity.pdbx_description
1 polymer ?
#
loop_
_entity_poly.entity_id
_entity_poly.type
_entity_poly.pdbx_seq_one_letter_code
_entity_poly.pdbx_strand_id
1 'polypeptide(L)'
;MSKPVTSPEKPKTPTHVAIIMDGNRRWAALRGMGPVEGHRVAAEKTIKPIVEHAVKRGISYLTFWAFSSENRKRDSAELKGLFTIFRDALKSNLRELEKMGVQLRIVGDIDWFPKDIASLAKEIVKSTENKNKITVSFALNYGGREEILRAVNRILDKIQTHQRASESPVTEEEFSEQLDTAGTPDPDFIIRTGGDKRLSGYFPWQAVYAELYFTKTLWPDFTPGKFELALKDFSKRNRRFGGGKFKDYLKATRQFATSTLGSSXXXY
;
A
#
# COMPACT_ATOMS: atom_id res chain seq x y z
N MET A 1 -18.36 15.03 39.24
CA MET A 1 -17.48 13.88 38.90
C MET A 1 -17.45 13.71 37.38
N SER A 2 -16.41 14.18 36.72
CA SER A 2 -16.26 14.03 35.28
C SER A 2 -15.95 12.57 34.95
N LYS A 3 -16.71 11.95 34.05
CA LYS A 3 -16.46 10.62 33.53
C LYS A 3 -15.02 10.57 32.95
N PRO A 4 -14.26 9.53 33.22
CA PRO A 4 -12.94 9.42 32.59
C PRO A 4 -13.10 9.40 31.07
N VAL A 5 -12.36 10.28 30.40
CA VAL A 5 -12.26 10.27 28.96
C VAL A 5 -11.56 8.95 28.58
N THR A 6 -12.34 7.96 28.16
CA THR A 6 -11.77 6.74 27.60
C THR A 6 -11.07 7.12 26.30
N SER A 7 -9.78 6.86 26.23
CA SER A 7 -9.05 6.97 24.97
C SER A 7 -9.81 6.14 23.92
N PRO A 8 -9.95 6.63 22.68
CA PRO A 8 -10.66 5.88 21.65
C PRO A 8 -10.04 4.48 21.51
N GLU A 9 -10.89 3.47 21.60
CA GLU A 9 -10.47 2.09 21.40
C GLU A 9 -9.80 1.99 20.02
N LYS A 10 -8.65 1.39 20.02
CA LYS A 10 -7.83 1.20 18.82
C LYS A 10 -8.63 0.48 17.74
N PRO A 11 -8.66 0.98 16.52
CA PRO A 11 -9.29 0.18 15.46
C PRO A 11 -8.59 -1.17 15.36
N LYS A 12 -9.37 -2.23 15.51
CA LYS A 12 -8.87 -3.62 15.43
C LYS A 12 -8.42 -3.99 14.01
N THR A 13 -8.78 -3.16 13.04
CA THR A 13 -8.49 -3.36 11.62
C THR A 13 -7.97 -2.03 11.04
N PRO A 14 -6.91 -2.04 10.24
CA PRO A 14 -6.44 -0.81 9.60
C PRO A 14 -7.49 -0.31 8.58
N THR A 15 -7.61 1.00 8.46
CA THR A 15 -8.47 1.62 7.43
C THR A 15 -7.85 1.47 6.04
N HIS A 16 -6.53 1.66 5.94
CA HIS A 16 -5.78 1.58 4.68
C HIS A 16 -4.56 0.69 4.85
N VAL A 17 -4.47 -0.34 4.03
CA VAL A 17 -3.31 -1.23 3.94
C VAL A 17 -2.62 -1.01 2.59
N ALA A 18 -1.31 -0.78 2.61
CA ALA A 18 -0.50 -0.66 1.40
C ALA A 18 0.48 -1.84 1.32
N ILE A 19 0.66 -2.43 0.13
CA ILE A 19 1.42 -3.67 -0.02
C ILE A 19 2.51 -3.51 -1.09
N ILE A 20 3.75 -3.79 -0.68
CA ILE A 20 4.90 -3.92 -1.60
C ILE A 20 4.97 -5.39 -2.01
N MET A 21 4.60 -5.67 -3.26
CA MET A 21 4.44 -7.01 -3.83
C MET A 21 5.79 -7.59 -4.29
N ASP A 22 6.72 -7.82 -3.32
CA ASP A 22 8.08 -8.27 -3.63
C ASP A 22 8.20 -9.79 -3.61
N GLY A 23 9.10 -10.30 -4.46
CA GLY A 23 9.45 -11.71 -4.52
C GLY A 23 9.02 -12.44 -5.78
N ASN A 24 8.35 -11.78 -6.73
CA ASN A 24 7.83 -12.40 -7.96
C ASN A 24 8.92 -13.10 -8.78
N ARG A 25 10.03 -12.41 -9.05
CA ARG A 25 11.15 -12.96 -9.85
C ARG A 25 11.82 -14.12 -9.11
N ARG A 26 12.04 -14.00 -7.81
CA ARG A 26 12.63 -15.07 -6.98
C ARG A 26 11.73 -16.30 -6.96
N TRP A 27 10.42 -16.08 -6.86
CA TRP A 27 9.42 -17.14 -6.88
C TRP A 27 9.49 -17.95 -8.18
N ALA A 28 9.59 -17.26 -9.31
CA ALA A 28 9.71 -17.88 -10.64
C ALA A 28 11.04 -18.63 -10.76
N ALA A 29 12.15 -18.00 -10.36
CA ALA A 29 13.48 -18.61 -10.44
C ALA A 29 13.57 -19.92 -9.63
N LEU A 30 12.99 -19.96 -8.43
CA LEU A 30 12.95 -21.17 -7.59
C LEU A 30 12.17 -22.31 -8.24
N ARG A 31 11.36 -22.04 -9.26
CA ARG A 31 10.55 -23.03 -10.00
C ARG A 31 11.05 -23.25 -11.44
N GLY A 32 12.23 -22.74 -11.78
CA GLY A 32 12.80 -22.87 -13.12
C GLY A 32 11.99 -22.14 -14.19
N MET A 33 11.25 -21.10 -13.81
CA MET A 33 10.39 -20.33 -14.72
C MET A 33 11.05 -19.00 -15.10
N GLY A 34 10.58 -18.41 -16.19
CA GLY A 34 11.01 -17.07 -16.61
C GLY A 34 10.60 -15.98 -15.62
N PRO A 35 11.30 -14.83 -15.59
CA PRO A 35 11.10 -13.80 -14.55
C PRO A 35 9.70 -13.18 -14.53
N VAL A 36 8.98 -13.25 -15.64
CA VAL A 36 7.63 -12.67 -15.80
C VAL A 36 6.56 -13.57 -15.16
N GLU A 37 6.80 -14.88 -15.04
CA GLU A 37 5.78 -15.85 -14.60
C GLU A 37 5.32 -15.64 -13.15
N GLY A 38 6.20 -15.21 -12.27
CA GLY A 38 5.80 -14.86 -10.90
C GLY A 38 4.81 -13.68 -10.87
N HIS A 39 5.03 -12.71 -11.75
CA HIS A 39 4.09 -11.57 -11.89
C HIS A 39 2.74 -12.02 -12.47
N ARG A 40 2.76 -12.96 -13.43
CA ARG A 40 1.53 -13.52 -14.01
C ARG A 40 0.69 -14.24 -12.93
N VAL A 41 1.32 -15.14 -12.18
CA VAL A 41 0.64 -15.86 -11.09
C VAL A 41 0.08 -14.87 -10.06
N ALA A 42 0.86 -13.85 -9.71
CA ALA A 42 0.44 -12.82 -8.77
C ALA A 42 -0.82 -12.09 -9.24
N ALA A 43 -0.83 -11.66 -10.52
CA ALA A 43 -1.98 -10.96 -11.10
C ALA A 43 -3.23 -11.85 -11.16
N GLU A 44 -3.06 -13.11 -11.53
CA GLU A 44 -4.17 -14.03 -11.73
C GLU A 44 -4.72 -14.64 -10.44
N LYS A 45 -3.85 -14.92 -9.45
CA LYS A 45 -4.22 -15.80 -8.31
C LYS A 45 -4.07 -15.15 -6.94
N THR A 46 -3.25 -14.10 -6.79
CA THR A 46 -2.95 -13.56 -5.46
C THR A 46 -3.79 -12.32 -5.11
N ILE A 47 -3.92 -11.39 -6.04
CA ILE A 47 -4.53 -10.08 -5.76
C ILE A 47 -6.01 -10.21 -5.35
N LYS A 48 -6.83 -10.90 -6.15
CA LYS A 48 -8.27 -11.00 -5.90
C LYS A 48 -8.60 -11.60 -4.53
N PRO A 49 -8.04 -12.76 -4.12
CA PRO A 49 -8.32 -13.28 -2.77
C PRO A 49 -7.91 -12.35 -1.63
N ILE A 50 -6.84 -11.56 -1.80
CA ILE A 50 -6.44 -10.56 -0.79
C ILE A 50 -7.49 -9.43 -0.73
N VAL A 51 -7.99 -8.95 -1.88
CA VAL A 51 -9.06 -7.95 -1.92
C VAL A 51 -10.33 -8.48 -1.25
N GLU A 52 -10.73 -9.71 -1.57
CA GLU A 52 -11.89 -10.36 -0.95
C GLU A 52 -11.74 -10.45 0.58
N HIS A 53 -10.55 -10.82 1.04
CA HIS A 53 -10.26 -10.90 2.48
C HIS A 53 -10.29 -9.50 3.13
N ALA A 54 -9.73 -8.48 2.46
CA ALA A 54 -9.77 -7.10 2.95
C ALA A 54 -11.22 -6.61 3.12
N VAL A 55 -12.09 -6.89 2.15
CA VAL A 55 -13.53 -6.57 2.23
C VAL A 55 -14.16 -7.25 3.46
N LYS A 56 -13.90 -8.55 3.66
CA LYS A 56 -14.42 -9.31 4.82
C LYS A 56 -13.95 -8.74 6.15
N ARG A 57 -12.75 -8.15 6.18
CA ARG A 57 -12.16 -7.54 7.38
C ARG A 57 -12.57 -6.08 7.59
N GLY A 58 -13.36 -5.50 6.68
CA GLY A 58 -13.81 -4.11 6.78
C GLY A 58 -12.74 -3.07 6.47
N ILE A 59 -11.72 -3.45 5.71
CA ILE A 59 -10.68 -2.53 5.24
C ILE A 59 -11.28 -1.66 4.15
N SER A 60 -11.11 -0.34 4.24
CA SER A 60 -11.71 0.61 3.30
C SER A 60 -10.82 0.91 2.10
N TYR A 61 -9.50 0.83 2.29
CA TYR A 61 -8.52 1.18 1.24
C TYR A 61 -7.41 0.13 1.19
N LEU A 62 -7.03 -0.29 -0.02
CA LEU A 62 -5.97 -1.26 -0.24
C LEU A 62 -5.13 -0.78 -1.43
N THR A 63 -3.82 -0.61 -1.25
CA THR A 63 -2.95 -0.16 -2.33
C THR A 63 -1.87 -1.20 -2.61
N PHE A 64 -1.75 -1.60 -3.88
CA PHE A 64 -0.73 -2.53 -4.36
C PHE A 64 0.35 -1.80 -5.17
N TRP A 65 1.62 -1.94 -4.80
CA TRP A 65 2.71 -1.41 -5.62
C TRP A 65 3.06 -2.43 -6.71
N ALA A 66 2.50 -2.22 -7.89
CA ALA A 66 2.58 -3.18 -9.00
C ALA A 66 3.77 -2.93 -9.94
N PHE A 67 4.22 -1.66 -10.06
CA PHE A 67 5.35 -1.32 -10.93
C PHE A 67 6.01 -0.03 -10.42
N SER A 68 7.28 -0.15 -10.00
CA SER A 68 8.04 1.03 -9.56
C SER A 68 8.65 1.77 -10.75
N SER A 69 8.97 3.05 -10.58
CA SER A 69 9.65 3.83 -11.62
C SER A 69 11.05 3.25 -11.95
N GLU A 70 11.71 2.60 -10.99
CA GLU A 70 12.99 1.92 -11.22
C GLU A 70 12.83 0.70 -12.14
N ASN A 71 11.64 0.10 -12.21
CA ASN A 71 11.37 -1.04 -13.10
C ASN A 71 11.46 -0.68 -14.59
N ARG A 72 11.42 0.61 -14.93
CA ARG A 72 11.66 1.09 -16.30
C ARG A 72 13.02 0.65 -16.87
N LYS A 73 13.99 0.36 -15.97
CA LYS A 73 15.34 -0.04 -16.34
C LYS A 73 15.48 -1.54 -16.65
N ARG A 74 14.38 -2.30 -16.55
CA ARG A 74 14.38 -3.74 -16.88
C ARG A 74 14.60 -3.92 -18.38
N ASP A 75 15.12 -5.09 -18.76
CA ASP A 75 15.33 -5.38 -20.18
C ASP A 75 14.01 -5.37 -20.98
N SER A 76 14.12 -5.13 -22.28
CA SER A 76 12.95 -4.93 -23.13
C SER A 76 12.03 -6.16 -23.21
N ALA A 77 12.60 -7.37 -23.14
CA ALA A 77 11.82 -8.61 -23.18
C ALA A 77 10.98 -8.76 -21.92
N GLU A 78 11.56 -8.48 -20.74
CA GLU A 78 10.81 -8.49 -19.47
C GLU A 78 9.72 -7.43 -19.48
N LEU A 79 10.02 -6.20 -19.93
CA LEU A 79 9.01 -5.12 -20.03
C LEU A 79 7.83 -5.51 -20.93
N LYS A 80 8.10 -6.09 -22.10
CA LYS A 80 7.03 -6.57 -23.01
C LYS A 80 6.14 -7.60 -22.33
N GLY A 81 6.75 -8.54 -21.60
CA GLY A 81 6.01 -9.56 -20.84
C GLY A 81 5.14 -8.94 -19.76
N LEU A 82 5.65 -7.96 -19.01
CA LEU A 82 4.88 -7.25 -17.98
C LEU A 82 3.73 -6.46 -18.61
N PHE A 83 3.95 -5.81 -19.75
CA PHE A 83 2.90 -5.07 -20.45
C PHE A 83 1.77 -6.01 -20.91
N THR A 84 2.11 -7.23 -21.33
CA THR A 84 1.09 -8.25 -21.64
C THR A 84 0.26 -8.59 -20.40
N ILE A 85 0.92 -8.83 -19.25
CA ILE A 85 0.22 -9.11 -17.99
C ILE A 85 -0.71 -7.93 -17.62
N PHE A 86 -0.24 -6.68 -17.76
CA PHE A 86 -1.05 -5.51 -17.43
C PHE A 86 -2.28 -5.42 -18.34
N ARG A 87 -2.14 -5.66 -19.65
CA ARG A 87 -3.27 -5.70 -20.58
C ARG A 87 -4.30 -6.75 -20.17
N ASP A 88 -3.83 -7.96 -19.88
CA ASP A 88 -4.71 -9.07 -19.49
C ASP A 88 -5.41 -8.77 -18.16
N ALA A 89 -4.68 -8.24 -17.18
CA ALA A 89 -5.24 -7.86 -15.89
C ALA A 89 -6.32 -6.77 -16.04
N LEU A 90 -6.06 -5.74 -16.86
CA LEU A 90 -7.01 -4.64 -17.09
C LEU A 90 -8.27 -5.14 -17.80
N LYS A 91 -8.13 -6.09 -18.74
CA LYS A 91 -9.26 -6.62 -19.52
C LYS A 91 -10.10 -7.64 -18.73
N SER A 92 -9.50 -8.37 -17.80
CA SER A 92 -10.18 -9.48 -17.10
C SER A 92 -10.18 -9.33 -15.58
N ASN A 93 -9.02 -9.38 -14.95
CA ASN A 93 -8.92 -9.46 -13.48
C ASN A 93 -9.54 -8.24 -12.78
N LEU A 94 -9.29 -7.03 -13.29
CA LEU A 94 -9.85 -5.81 -12.71
C LEU A 94 -11.34 -5.68 -12.98
N ARG A 95 -11.84 -6.23 -14.10
CA ARG A 95 -13.29 -6.32 -14.36
C ARG A 95 -14.01 -7.22 -13.35
N GLU A 96 -13.34 -8.26 -12.85
CA GLU A 96 -13.91 -9.07 -11.78
C GLU A 96 -14.02 -8.27 -10.47
N LEU A 97 -13.01 -7.46 -10.15
CA LEU A 97 -13.07 -6.56 -9.00
C LEU A 97 -14.18 -5.52 -9.14
N GLU A 98 -14.34 -4.97 -10.36
CA GLU A 98 -15.45 -4.05 -10.69
C GLU A 98 -16.81 -4.68 -10.39
N LYS A 99 -17.03 -5.93 -10.81
CA LYS A 99 -18.27 -6.69 -10.54
C LYS A 99 -18.50 -6.91 -9.05
N MET A 100 -17.43 -6.97 -8.25
CA MET A 100 -17.52 -7.09 -6.80
C MET A 100 -17.87 -5.76 -6.10
N GLY A 101 -17.96 -4.66 -6.83
CA GLY A 101 -18.24 -3.34 -6.25
C GLY A 101 -17.00 -2.58 -5.79
N VAL A 102 -15.83 -2.99 -6.26
CA VAL A 102 -14.55 -2.33 -5.92
C VAL A 102 -14.40 -1.05 -6.74
N GLN A 103 -14.06 0.06 -6.09
CA GLN A 103 -13.60 1.26 -6.76
C GLN A 103 -12.11 1.10 -7.07
N LEU A 104 -11.72 1.32 -8.32
CA LEU A 104 -10.32 1.17 -8.76
C LEU A 104 -9.68 2.55 -8.96
N ARG A 105 -8.44 2.69 -8.51
CA ARG A 105 -7.63 3.90 -8.68
C ARG A 105 -6.24 3.54 -9.18
N ILE A 106 -5.62 4.47 -9.88
CA ILE A 106 -4.21 4.37 -10.30
C ILE A 106 -3.44 5.48 -9.58
N VAL A 107 -2.29 5.13 -9.02
CA VAL A 107 -1.34 6.05 -8.37
C VAL A 107 -0.04 5.97 -9.18
N GLY A 108 0.51 7.11 -9.57
CA GLY A 108 1.74 7.18 -10.36
C GLY A 108 1.49 7.61 -11.80
N ASP A 109 2.51 7.52 -12.64
CA ASP A 109 2.48 8.04 -14.00
C ASP A 109 2.06 6.97 -15.00
N ILE A 110 0.75 6.84 -15.21
CA ILE A 110 0.17 5.85 -16.15
C ILE A 110 0.47 6.21 -17.61
N ASP A 111 0.71 7.48 -17.91
CA ASP A 111 0.93 7.92 -19.29
C ASP A 111 2.31 7.50 -19.84
N TRP A 112 3.22 7.03 -18.98
CA TRP A 112 4.47 6.41 -19.38
C TRP A 112 4.25 5.06 -20.10
N PHE A 113 3.18 4.34 -19.79
CA PHE A 113 2.89 3.03 -20.39
C PHE A 113 2.42 3.18 -21.86
N PRO A 114 2.49 2.09 -22.65
CA PRO A 114 1.86 2.09 -23.99
C PRO A 114 0.42 2.63 -23.95
N LYS A 115 0.05 3.38 -24.97
CA LYS A 115 -1.24 4.11 -25.04
C LYS A 115 -2.45 3.21 -24.76
N ASP A 116 -2.43 1.97 -25.24
CA ASP A 116 -3.52 1.02 -25.03
C ASP A 116 -3.67 0.65 -23.54
N ILE A 117 -2.55 0.47 -22.82
CA ILE A 117 -2.56 0.18 -21.37
C ILE A 117 -3.07 1.41 -20.61
N ALA A 118 -2.55 2.59 -20.93
CA ALA A 118 -2.97 3.84 -20.28
C ALA A 118 -4.47 4.08 -20.48
N SER A 119 -4.98 3.84 -21.69
CA SER A 119 -6.42 4.00 -22.01
C SER A 119 -7.29 3.01 -21.24
N LEU A 120 -6.90 1.72 -21.23
CA LEU A 120 -7.64 0.69 -20.48
C LEU A 120 -7.65 1.01 -18.97
N ALA A 121 -6.52 1.49 -18.43
CA ALA A 121 -6.43 1.86 -17.01
C ALA A 121 -7.37 3.04 -16.68
N LYS A 122 -7.38 4.07 -17.52
CA LYS A 122 -8.28 5.23 -17.35
C LYS A 122 -9.75 4.82 -17.47
N GLU A 123 -10.06 3.92 -18.40
CA GLU A 123 -11.42 3.39 -18.58
C GLU A 123 -11.92 2.66 -17.34
N ILE A 124 -11.12 1.74 -16.77
CA ILE A 124 -11.54 0.95 -15.60
C ILE A 124 -11.67 1.83 -14.35
N VAL A 125 -10.82 2.83 -14.20
CA VAL A 125 -10.93 3.81 -13.10
C VAL A 125 -12.27 4.55 -13.22
N LYS A 126 -12.59 5.05 -14.42
CA LYS A 126 -13.84 5.79 -14.67
C LYS A 126 -15.08 4.90 -14.47
N SER A 127 -15.06 3.66 -14.96
CA SER A 127 -16.22 2.75 -14.84
C SER A 127 -16.51 2.35 -13.41
N THR A 128 -15.52 2.47 -12.52
CA THR A 128 -15.67 2.09 -11.10
C THR A 128 -15.80 3.29 -10.14
N GLU A 129 -15.84 4.53 -10.65
CA GLU A 129 -15.80 5.74 -9.81
C GLU A 129 -16.92 5.82 -8.77
N ASN A 130 -18.08 5.20 -9.06
CA ASN A 130 -19.24 5.20 -8.17
C ASN A 130 -19.35 3.91 -7.32
N LYS A 131 -18.34 3.04 -7.35
CA LYS A 131 -18.31 1.86 -6.49
C LYS A 131 -17.78 2.27 -5.11
N ASN A 132 -18.22 1.59 -4.07
CA ASN A 132 -17.92 2.01 -2.69
C ASN A 132 -17.67 0.87 -1.70
N LYS A 133 -17.54 -0.35 -2.17
CA LYS A 133 -17.35 -1.50 -1.28
C LYS A 133 -15.96 -1.49 -0.64
N ILE A 134 -14.96 -1.14 -1.42
CA ILE A 134 -13.56 -0.91 -1.03
C ILE A 134 -12.91 -0.12 -2.16
N THR A 135 -11.95 0.74 -1.84
CA THR A 135 -11.11 1.40 -2.84
C THR A 135 -9.80 0.64 -2.97
N VAL A 136 -9.50 0.15 -4.17
CA VAL A 136 -8.25 -0.56 -4.45
C VAL A 136 -7.43 0.28 -5.43
N SER A 137 -6.24 0.67 -5.00
CA SER A 137 -5.30 1.48 -5.80
C SER A 137 -4.16 0.59 -6.29
N PHE A 138 -3.77 0.79 -7.55
CA PHE A 138 -2.56 0.18 -8.11
C PHE A 138 -1.53 1.26 -8.36
N ALA A 139 -0.39 1.17 -7.67
CA ALA A 139 0.72 2.09 -7.89
C ALA A 139 1.51 1.57 -9.10
N LEU A 140 1.40 2.29 -10.22
CA LEU A 140 1.95 1.95 -11.53
C LEU A 140 2.90 3.04 -12.00
N ASN A 141 4.11 2.65 -12.34
CA ASN A 141 5.20 3.59 -12.65
C ASN A 141 5.31 4.64 -11.54
N TYR A 142 5.28 4.14 -10.31
CA TYR A 142 5.28 4.97 -9.11
C TYR A 142 6.64 4.94 -8.43
N GLY A 143 7.15 6.13 -8.09
CA GLY A 143 8.30 6.34 -7.22
C GLY A 143 8.01 7.56 -6.35
N GLY A 144 8.18 7.44 -5.04
CA GLY A 144 7.78 8.48 -4.10
C GLY A 144 8.52 9.80 -4.28
N ARG A 145 9.81 9.76 -4.64
CA ARG A 145 10.56 11.00 -4.94
C ARG A 145 10.00 11.69 -6.17
N GLU A 146 9.66 10.92 -7.21
CA GLU A 146 9.07 11.48 -8.44
C GLU A 146 7.66 12.05 -8.16
N GLU A 147 6.87 11.37 -7.32
CA GLU A 147 5.55 11.87 -6.88
C GLU A 147 5.69 13.23 -6.18
N ILE A 148 6.63 13.33 -5.23
CA ILE A 148 6.89 14.59 -4.51
C ILE A 148 7.25 15.71 -5.49
N LEU A 149 8.12 15.43 -6.45
CA LEU A 149 8.49 16.43 -7.47
C LEU A 149 7.30 16.82 -8.36
N ARG A 150 6.42 15.85 -8.70
CA ARG A 150 5.19 16.17 -9.45
C ARG A 150 4.28 17.08 -8.63
N ALA A 151 4.12 16.80 -7.32
CA ALA A 151 3.30 17.63 -6.43
C ALA A 151 3.86 19.06 -6.33
N VAL A 152 5.18 19.20 -6.17
CA VAL A 152 5.84 20.50 -6.16
C VAL A 152 5.55 21.26 -7.48
N ASN A 153 5.70 20.59 -8.62
CA ASN A 153 5.48 21.24 -9.93
C ASN A 153 4.01 21.66 -10.08
N ARG A 154 3.04 20.86 -9.61
CA ARG A 154 1.62 21.24 -9.62
C ARG A 154 1.36 22.52 -8.81
N ILE A 155 2.05 22.68 -7.68
CA ILE A 155 1.94 23.90 -6.86
C ILE A 155 2.55 25.09 -7.60
N LEU A 156 3.73 24.92 -8.22
CA LEU A 156 4.39 25.96 -9.01
C LEU A 156 3.51 26.40 -10.19
N ASP A 157 2.87 25.45 -10.88
CA ASP A 157 1.95 25.76 -11.99
C ASP A 157 0.75 26.58 -11.49
N LYS A 158 0.20 26.27 -10.31
CA LYS A 158 -0.90 27.06 -9.70
C LYS A 158 -0.47 28.49 -9.39
N ILE A 159 0.77 28.68 -8.96
CA ILE A 159 1.33 30.04 -8.72
C ILE A 159 1.45 30.78 -10.06
N GLN A 160 2.03 30.15 -11.08
CA GLN A 160 2.24 30.74 -12.40
C GLN A 160 0.90 31.12 -13.07
N THR A 161 -0.14 30.32 -12.84
CA THR A 161 -1.47 30.58 -13.41
C THR A 161 -2.36 31.43 -12.50
N HIS A 162 -1.79 32.03 -11.46
CA HIS A 162 -2.48 32.91 -10.49
C HIS A 162 -3.65 32.23 -9.75
N GLN A 163 -3.64 30.90 -9.67
CA GLN A 163 -4.61 30.12 -8.90
C GLN A 163 -4.19 30.00 -7.42
N ARG A 164 -2.99 30.47 -7.08
CA ARG A 164 -2.41 30.45 -5.73
C ARG A 164 -1.48 31.65 -5.54
N ALA A 165 -1.56 32.29 -4.39
CA ALA A 165 -0.67 33.39 -4.03
C ALA A 165 0.76 32.88 -3.75
N SER A 166 1.75 33.54 -4.31
CA SER A 166 3.17 33.13 -4.18
C SER A 166 3.72 33.31 -2.76
N GLU A 167 3.20 34.28 -1.99
CA GLU A 167 3.70 34.62 -0.66
C GLU A 167 3.14 33.69 0.45
N SER A 168 2.11 32.91 0.16
CA SER A 168 1.52 32.02 1.17
C SER A 168 2.38 30.77 1.35
N PRO A 169 2.71 30.36 2.60
CA PRO A 169 3.43 29.10 2.80
C PRO A 169 2.55 27.90 2.40
N VAL A 170 3.18 26.87 1.86
CA VAL A 170 2.49 25.62 1.50
C VAL A 170 2.23 24.82 2.79
N THR A 171 0.99 24.38 3.01
CA THR A 171 0.64 23.53 4.16
C THR A 171 0.76 22.04 3.81
N GLU A 172 0.78 21.18 4.84
CA GLU A 172 0.78 19.72 4.66
C GLU A 172 -0.47 19.26 3.90
N GLU A 173 -1.62 19.85 4.23
CA GLU A 173 -2.90 19.53 3.57
C GLU A 173 -2.85 19.89 2.09
N GLU A 174 -2.43 21.13 1.79
CA GLU A 174 -2.32 21.60 0.41
C GLU A 174 -1.35 20.72 -0.41
N PHE A 175 -0.22 20.37 0.18
CA PHE A 175 0.76 19.50 -0.48
C PHE A 175 0.18 18.10 -0.73
N SER A 176 -0.49 17.54 0.27
CA SER A 176 -1.11 16.19 0.19
C SER A 176 -2.18 16.14 -0.91
N GLU A 177 -2.90 17.26 -1.14
CA GLU A 177 -3.88 17.37 -2.24
C GLU A 177 -3.24 17.36 -3.63
N GLN A 178 -1.93 17.60 -3.72
CA GLN A 178 -1.21 17.54 -4.99
C GLN A 178 -0.53 16.18 -5.23
N LEU A 179 -0.55 15.28 -4.26
CA LEU A 179 0.01 13.93 -4.43
C LEU A 179 -0.90 13.07 -5.31
N ASP A 180 -0.34 12.03 -5.90
CA ASP A 180 -1.11 11.07 -6.71
C ASP A 180 -2.12 10.30 -5.85
N THR A 181 -1.91 10.28 -4.53
CA THR A 181 -2.80 9.65 -3.55
C THR A 181 -3.91 10.55 -3.04
N ALA A 182 -4.03 11.79 -3.55
CA ALA A 182 -5.04 12.75 -3.10
C ALA A 182 -6.44 12.11 -3.02
N GLY A 183 -7.15 12.38 -1.90
CA GLY A 183 -8.47 11.81 -1.66
C GLY A 183 -8.46 10.38 -1.09
N THR A 184 -7.27 9.82 -0.84
CA THR A 184 -7.11 8.53 -0.14
C THR A 184 -6.38 8.82 1.18
N PRO A 185 -6.84 8.29 2.32
CA PRO A 185 -6.10 8.49 3.57
C PRO A 185 -4.75 7.79 3.54
N ASP A 186 -3.80 8.31 4.29
CA ASP A 186 -2.49 7.68 4.44
C ASP A 186 -2.62 6.23 4.95
N PRO A 187 -1.71 5.33 4.58
CA PRO A 187 -1.80 3.95 5.05
C PRO A 187 -1.53 3.84 6.55
N ASP A 188 -2.39 3.12 7.24
CA ASP A 188 -2.16 2.70 8.62
C ASP A 188 -1.10 1.62 8.71
N PHE A 189 -1.00 0.80 7.65
CA PHE A 189 -0.24 -0.44 7.67
C PHE A 189 0.41 -0.68 6.31
N ILE A 190 1.71 -0.88 6.30
CA ILE A 190 2.46 -1.22 5.08
C ILE A 190 3.04 -2.62 5.24
N ILE A 191 2.71 -3.51 4.31
CA ILE A 191 3.20 -4.89 4.27
C ILE A 191 4.21 -5.01 3.13
N ARG A 192 5.39 -5.58 3.40
CA ARG A 192 6.32 -5.96 2.33
C ARG A 192 6.60 -7.44 2.41
N THR A 193 6.35 -8.13 1.29
CA THR A 193 6.70 -9.55 1.08
C THR A 193 8.13 -9.66 0.55
N GLY A 194 8.67 -10.86 0.45
CA GLY A 194 9.96 -11.12 -0.17
C GLY A 194 11.18 -11.03 0.73
N GLY A 195 11.01 -10.67 2.03
CA GLY A 195 12.09 -10.73 3.01
C GLY A 195 12.91 -9.45 3.20
N ASP A 196 12.86 -8.50 2.27
CA ASP A 196 13.57 -7.23 2.41
C ASP A 196 12.86 -6.31 3.41
N LYS A 197 13.65 -5.55 4.21
CA LYS A 197 13.14 -4.67 5.28
C LYS A 197 13.45 -3.21 4.95
N ARG A 198 12.81 -2.70 3.89
CA ARG A 198 12.93 -1.30 3.45
C ARG A 198 11.71 -0.94 2.61
N LEU A 199 11.39 0.35 2.47
CA LEU A 199 10.26 0.84 1.67
C LEU A 199 10.64 1.10 0.21
N SER A 200 11.91 1.25 -0.11
CA SER A 200 12.43 1.46 -1.48
C SER A 200 11.78 2.64 -2.22
N GLY A 201 11.42 3.68 -1.49
CA GLY A 201 10.75 4.85 -2.07
C GLY A 201 9.23 4.71 -2.21
N TYR A 202 8.64 3.68 -1.62
CA TYR A 202 7.18 3.54 -1.58
C TYR A 202 6.60 4.45 -0.50
N PHE A 203 5.77 5.39 -0.91
CA PHE A 203 4.98 6.26 -0.03
C PHE A 203 5.81 7.02 1.03
N PRO A 204 6.92 7.72 0.65
CA PRO A 204 7.75 8.41 1.65
C PRO A 204 7.03 9.52 2.41
N TRP A 205 6.06 10.20 1.79
CA TRP A 205 5.23 11.21 2.45
C TRP A 205 4.14 10.54 3.30
N GLN A 206 3.44 9.60 2.71
CA GLN A 206 2.24 8.99 3.32
C GLN A 206 2.57 7.96 4.41
N ALA A 207 3.81 7.43 4.47
CA ALA A 207 4.19 6.33 5.37
C ALA A 207 4.62 6.78 6.77
N VAL A 208 4.61 8.09 7.05
CA VAL A 208 5.22 8.68 8.25
C VAL A 208 4.72 8.02 9.55
N TYR A 209 3.43 7.67 9.62
CA TYR A 209 2.84 7.04 10.80
C TYR A 209 2.36 5.62 10.55
N ALA A 210 2.71 5.03 9.40
CA ALA A 210 2.31 3.66 9.07
C ALA A 210 3.08 2.64 9.93
N GLU A 211 2.36 1.63 10.42
CA GLU A 211 2.99 0.45 10.99
C GLU A 211 3.55 -0.42 9.86
N LEU A 212 4.74 -0.99 10.05
CA LEU A 212 5.43 -1.77 9.02
C LEU A 212 5.45 -3.26 9.36
N TYR A 213 5.17 -4.10 8.38
CA TYR A 213 5.22 -5.55 8.52
C TYR A 213 6.04 -6.15 7.38
N PHE A 214 7.09 -6.88 7.72
CA PHE A 214 7.98 -7.53 6.75
C PHE A 214 7.86 -9.04 6.89
N THR A 215 7.69 -9.74 5.76
CA THR A 215 7.62 -11.20 5.75
C THR A 215 8.53 -11.79 4.68
N LYS A 216 9.10 -12.96 4.97
CA LYS A 216 9.94 -13.71 4.00
C LYS A 216 9.10 -14.35 2.89
N THR A 217 7.78 -14.46 3.07
CA THR A 217 6.88 -15.01 2.05
C THR A 217 7.05 -14.23 0.73
N LEU A 218 7.25 -14.94 -0.37
CA LEU A 218 7.28 -14.34 -1.70
C LEU A 218 5.85 -14.00 -2.13
N TRP A 219 5.67 -12.89 -2.87
CA TRP A 219 4.33 -12.37 -3.15
C TRP A 219 3.34 -13.39 -3.75
N PRO A 220 3.72 -14.23 -4.76
CA PRO A 220 2.74 -15.20 -5.29
C PRO A 220 2.24 -16.21 -4.26
N ASP A 221 2.97 -16.44 -3.17
CA ASP A 221 2.60 -17.35 -2.08
C ASP A 221 1.96 -16.62 -0.88
N PHE A 222 1.64 -15.31 -1.03
CA PHE A 222 1.04 -14.51 0.03
C PHE A 222 -0.49 -14.69 0.02
N THR A 223 -0.95 -15.69 0.77
CA THR A 223 -2.36 -16.09 0.82
C THR A 223 -3.18 -15.20 1.76
N PRO A 224 -4.53 -15.25 1.69
CA PRO A 224 -5.40 -14.59 2.69
C PRO A 224 -5.08 -14.98 4.13
N GLY A 225 -4.67 -16.24 4.37
CA GLY A 225 -4.24 -16.68 5.71
C GLY A 225 -3.00 -15.92 6.20
N LYS A 226 -2.02 -15.69 5.32
CA LYS A 226 -0.82 -14.89 5.65
C LYS A 226 -1.15 -13.41 5.82
N PHE A 227 -2.07 -12.89 5.03
CA PHE A 227 -2.59 -11.54 5.20
C PHE A 227 -3.28 -11.39 6.57
N GLU A 228 -4.09 -12.37 6.96
CA GLU A 228 -4.74 -12.39 8.28
C GLU A 228 -3.71 -12.39 9.42
N LEU A 229 -2.60 -13.12 9.28
CA LEU A 229 -1.50 -13.08 10.28
C LEU A 229 -0.92 -11.67 10.41
N ALA A 230 -0.73 -10.98 9.29
CA ALA A 230 -0.24 -9.58 9.31
C ALA A 230 -1.25 -8.66 10.00
N LEU A 231 -2.56 -8.81 9.71
CA LEU A 231 -3.62 -8.02 10.35
C LEU A 231 -3.69 -8.29 11.87
N LYS A 232 -3.49 -9.54 12.30
CA LYS A 232 -3.41 -9.89 13.72
C LYS A 232 -2.20 -9.26 14.39
N ASP A 233 -1.06 -9.19 13.71
CA ASP A 233 0.12 -8.49 14.21
C ASP A 233 -0.19 -6.99 14.40
N PHE A 234 -0.78 -6.36 13.39
CA PHE A 234 -1.19 -4.94 13.45
C PHE A 234 -2.11 -4.68 14.66
N SER A 235 -3.09 -5.55 14.89
CA SER A 235 -4.08 -5.35 15.97
C SER A 235 -3.46 -5.36 17.37
N LYS A 236 -2.27 -5.93 17.53
CA LYS A 236 -1.55 -5.98 18.82
C LYS A 236 -0.68 -4.75 19.06
N ARG A 237 -0.47 -3.91 18.04
CA ARG A 237 0.43 -2.74 18.14
C ARG A 237 -0.29 -1.53 18.71
N ASN A 238 0.46 -0.65 19.39
CA ASN A 238 -0.06 0.59 19.97
C ASN A 238 0.51 1.80 19.23
N ARG A 239 -0.32 2.44 18.39
CA ARG A 239 0.03 3.68 17.68
C ARG A 239 -0.22 4.87 18.63
N ARG A 240 0.78 5.65 18.92
CA ARG A 240 0.71 6.74 19.92
C ARG A 240 0.79 8.15 19.31
N PHE A 241 1.17 8.30 18.05
CA PHE A 241 1.27 9.58 17.34
C PHE A 241 1.96 10.67 18.20
N GLY A 242 3.00 10.30 18.94
CA GLY A 242 3.75 11.21 19.81
C GLY A 242 3.03 11.61 21.11
N GLY A 243 1.81 11.17 21.36
CA GLY A 243 0.96 11.63 22.47
C GLY A 243 0.88 10.72 23.70
N GLY A 244 1.87 9.88 23.95
CA GLY A 244 1.84 8.94 25.10
C GLY A 244 2.05 9.62 26.46
N LYS A 245 1.18 9.33 27.45
CA LYS A 245 1.37 9.78 28.85
C LYS A 245 2.42 8.90 29.54
N PHE A 246 3.25 9.49 30.39
CA PHE A 246 4.32 8.76 31.10
C PHE A 246 3.79 7.54 31.88
N LYS A 247 2.58 7.63 32.43
CA LYS A 247 1.91 6.52 33.12
C LYS A 247 1.73 5.27 32.23
N ASP A 248 1.53 5.47 30.93
CA ASP A 248 1.34 4.37 29.98
C ASP A 248 2.68 3.65 29.72
N TYR A 249 3.78 4.41 29.72
CA TYR A 249 5.12 3.83 29.62
C TYR A 249 5.44 2.95 30.85
N LEU A 250 5.05 3.40 32.04
CA LEU A 250 5.26 2.62 33.28
C LEU A 250 4.50 1.29 33.25
N LYS A 251 3.25 1.29 32.73
CA LYS A 251 2.47 0.04 32.58
C LYS A 251 3.13 -0.91 31.57
N ALA A 252 3.54 -0.38 30.41
CA ALA A 252 4.19 -1.18 29.37
C ALA A 252 5.52 -1.79 29.87
N THR A 253 6.31 -1.01 30.63
CA THR A 253 7.58 -1.46 31.19
C THR A 253 7.37 -2.60 32.21
N ARG A 254 6.33 -2.52 33.05
CA ARG A 254 5.97 -3.58 33.99
C ARG A 254 5.59 -4.88 33.29
N GLN A 255 4.77 -4.78 32.21
CA GLN A 255 4.41 -5.96 31.41
C GLN A 255 5.62 -6.59 30.72
N PHE A 256 6.57 -5.74 30.25
CA PHE A 256 7.81 -6.22 29.62
C PHE A 256 8.68 -6.96 30.64
N ALA A 257 8.82 -6.42 31.84
CA ALA A 257 9.61 -7.03 32.93
C ALA A 257 9.03 -8.38 33.36
N THR A 258 7.69 -8.48 33.48
CA THR A 258 7.05 -9.75 33.86
C THR A 258 7.15 -10.82 32.77
N SER A 259 7.12 -10.43 31.51
CA SER A 259 7.24 -11.40 30.39
C SER A 259 8.69 -11.90 30.23
N THR A 260 9.68 -11.06 30.56
CA THR A 260 11.09 -11.42 30.42
C THR A 260 11.57 -12.29 31.62
N LEU A 261 11.05 -12.03 32.81
CA LEU A 261 11.40 -12.79 34.01
C LEU A 261 10.68 -14.14 34.09
N GLY A 262 9.52 -14.27 33.48
CA GLY A 262 8.75 -15.55 33.44
C GLY A 262 9.35 -16.59 32.49
N SER A 263 10.26 -16.21 31.59
CA SER A 263 10.90 -17.16 30.65
C SER A 263 12.25 -17.68 31.14
N SER A 264 12.80 -17.21 32.32
CA SER A 264 14.10 -17.64 32.88
C SER A 264 13.99 -18.77 33.93
N UNK A 265 13.10 -19.16 34.22
CA UNK A 265 12.93 -20.13 35.19
C UNK A 265 12.77 -21.54 34.75
N UNK A 266 13.29 -21.78 33.87
CA UNK A 266 13.20 -23.15 33.50
C UNK A 266 14.49 -23.67 32.98
N UNK A 267 15.23 -23.44 33.67
CA UNK A 267 16.35 -24.10 33.23
C UNK A 267 17.33 -24.45 34.32
N TYR A 268 17.06 -25.36 35.14
CA TYR A 268 17.97 -26.15 35.95
C TYR A 268 17.44 -27.55 36.19
#